data_b74e05a34c452e2ff2bfca9f9ae0de25
#
_entry.id   b74e05a34c452e2ff2bfca9f9ae0de25
#
_cell.length_a   1.000
_cell.length_b   1.000
_cell.length_c   1.000
_cell.angle_alpha   90.00
_cell.angle_beta   90.00
_cell.angle_gamma   90.00
#
_symmetry.space_group_name_H-M   'P 1'
#
loop_
_entity.id
_entity.type
_entity.pdbx_description
1 polymer ?
#
loop_
_entity_poly.entity_id
_entity_poly.type
_entity_poly.pdbx_seq_one_letter_code
_entity_poly.pdbx_strand_id
1 'polypeptide(L)'
;ALGVQEAAWLFGHSDGASIALLMATRWPQRVQGLVVMAPHLFVEDVTVQNIERAREAYEQTDLRHKLGRYHDDVDSAFWGWNRIWLDPAFRTWNIEPEVAQIRAPVLAIQGCDDEYGTLAQIRGIAQRVPGTRLLELPDCAHSPHRDQPDAVVAAAVAFIQAHHTPA
;
A
#
# COMPACT_ATOMS: atom_id res chain seq x y z
N ALA A 1 18.72 0.89 13.17
CA ALA A 1 18.48 -0.09 12.10
C ALA A 1 18.15 -1.43 12.72
N LEU A 2 17.18 -2.17 12.17
CA LEU A 2 16.68 -3.44 12.73
C LEU A 2 17.66 -4.62 12.59
N GLY A 3 18.82 -4.41 11.95
CA GLY A 3 19.86 -5.45 11.80
C GLY A 3 19.47 -6.61 10.86
N VAL A 4 18.41 -6.49 10.06
CA VAL A 4 18.01 -7.51 9.09
C VAL A 4 19.08 -7.64 8.02
N GLN A 5 19.74 -8.81 7.96
CA GLN A 5 20.82 -9.09 7.01
C GLN A 5 20.33 -9.89 5.80
N GLU A 6 19.33 -10.74 5.98
CA GLU A 6 18.78 -11.62 4.96
C GLU A 6 17.67 -10.91 4.16
N ALA A 7 17.35 -11.49 2.99
CA ALA A 7 16.17 -11.05 2.24
C ALA A 7 14.90 -11.35 3.04
N ALA A 8 13.94 -10.42 3.00
CA ALA A 8 12.73 -10.49 3.79
C ALA A 8 11.46 -10.41 2.93
N TRP A 9 10.38 -10.96 3.46
CA TRP A 9 9.04 -10.65 2.98
C TRP A 9 8.64 -9.26 3.44
N LEU A 10 8.12 -8.46 2.51
CA LEU A 10 7.63 -7.12 2.83
C LEU A 10 6.10 -7.14 2.89
N PHE A 11 5.58 -6.64 3.99
CA PHE A 11 4.16 -6.35 4.17
C PHE A 11 3.95 -4.84 4.15
N GLY A 12 3.13 -4.34 3.22
CA GLY A 12 2.85 -2.92 3.11
C GLY A 12 1.36 -2.63 2.96
N HIS A 13 0.91 -1.50 3.53
CA HIS A 13 -0.44 -0.99 3.35
C HIS A 13 -0.37 0.48 2.90
N SER A 14 -1.20 0.86 1.92
CA SER A 14 -1.29 2.24 1.41
C SER A 14 0.09 2.75 0.95
N ASP A 15 0.56 3.91 1.42
CA ASP A 15 1.91 4.42 1.11
C ASP A 15 3.02 3.42 1.47
N GLY A 16 2.85 2.65 2.57
CA GLY A 16 3.77 1.59 2.93
C GLY A 16 3.83 0.46 1.90
N ALA A 17 2.74 0.20 1.20
CA ALA A 17 2.71 -0.75 0.08
C ALA A 17 3.48 -0.21 -1.15
N SER A 18 3.30 1.06 -1.49
CA SER A 18 4.06 1.73 -2.56
C SER A 18 5.55 1.77 -2.25
N ILE A 19 5.93 2.04 -0.99
CA ILE A 19 7.32 1.98 -0.52
C ILE A 19 7.89 0.55 -0.66
N ALA A 20 7.12 -0.48 -0.30
CA ALA A 20 7.55 -1.87 -0.45
C ALA A 20 7.81 -2.24 -1.91
N LEU A 21 6.96 -1.80 -2.84
CA LEU A 21 7.15 -1.98 -4.29
C LEU A 21 8.45 -1.30 -4.77
N LEU A 22 8.67 -0.03 -4.38
CA LEU A 22 9.89 0.69 -4.72
C LEU A 22 11.14 0.05 -4.10
N MET A 23 11.04 -0.47 -2.88
CA MET A 23 12.14 -1.19 -2.23
C MET A 23 12.52 -2.46 -3.01
N ALA A 24 11.54 -3.22 -3.49
CA ALA A 24 11.76 -4.42 -4.28
C ALA A 24 12.45 -4.14 -5.63
N THR A 25 12.21 -2.98 -6.21
CA THR A 25 12.90 -2.52 -7.42
C THR A 25 14.33 -2.09 -7.13
N ARG A 26 14.52 -1.31 -6.08
CA ARG A 26 15.81 -0.70 -5.76
C ARG A 26 16.80 -1.70 -5.16
N TRP A 27 16.32 -2.67 -4.38
CA TRP A 27 17.12 -3.68 -3.68
C TRP A 27 16.53 -5.08 -3.84
N PRO A 28 16.43 -5.62 -5.07
CA PRO A 28 15.77 -6.89 -5.33
C PRO A 28 16.37 -8.07 -4.53
N GLN A 29 17.67 -8.03 -4.25
CA GLN A 29 18.36 -9.05 -3.46
C GLN A 29 17.99 -9.03 -1.96
N ARG A 30 17.27 -8.01 -1.50
CA ARG A 30 16.83 -7.86 -0.11
C ARG A 30 15.35 -8.24 0.09
N VAL A 31 14.66 -8.59 -0.99
CA VAL A 31 13.22 -8.86 -0.96
C VAL A 31 12.93 -10.26 -1.47
N GLN A 32 12.40 -11.12 -0.59
CA GLN A 32 11.96 -12.46 -0.96
C GLN A 32 10.61 -12.43 -1.68
N GLY A 33 9.70 -11.57 -1.26
CA GLY A 33 8.39 -11.41 -1.83
C GLY A 33 7.62 -10.26 -1.17
N LEU A 34 6.47 -9.96 -1.71
CA LEU A 34 5.65 -8.81 -1.36
C LEU A 34 4.21 -9.23 -1.08
N VAL A 35 3.67 -8.72 0.02
CA VAL A 35 2.22 -8.66 0.27
C VAL A 35 1.86 -7.19 0.40
N VAL A 36 1.21 -6.64 -0.63
CA VAL A 36 0.85 -5.23 -0.69
C VAL A 36 -0.66 -5.06 -0.65
N MET A 37 -1.12 -4.18 0.24
CA MET A 37 -2.54 -3.89 0.44
C MET A 37 -2.83 -2.44 0.10
N ALA A 38 -3.81 -2.21 -0.78
CA ALA A 38 -4.23 -0.88 -1.21
C ALA A 38 -3.05 0.05 -1.61
N PRO A 39 -2.10 -0.42 -2.46
CA PRO A 39 -0.98 0.39 -2.92
C PRO A 39 -1.45 1.51 -3.84
N HIS A 40 -0.60 2.52 -4.01
CA HIS A 40 -0.73 3.48 -5.09
C HIS A 40 0.44 3.33 -6.07
N LEU A 41 0.14 3.26 -7.36
CA LEU A 41 1.11 3.32 -8.46
C LEU A 41 1.14 4.69 -9.12
N PHE A 42 0.02 5.36 -9.09
CA PHE A 42 -0.22 6.69 -9.66
C PHE A 42 -1.33 7.41 -8.90
N VAL A 43 -1.43 8.70 -9.12
CA VAL A 43 -2.45 9.54 -8.48
C VAL A 43 -3.76 9.48 -9.27
N GLU A 44 -4.86 9.17 -8.58
CA GLU A 44 -6.22 9.20 -9.14
C GLU A 44 -7.02 10.39 -8.58
N ASP A 45 -8.05 10.83 -9.30
CA ASP A 45 -8.92 11.91 -8.82
C ASP A 45 -9.67 11.52 -7.55
N VAL A 46 -10.11 10.27 -7.44
CA VAL A 46 -10.75 9.74 -6.23
C VAL A 46 -9.84 9.82 -5.01
N THR A 47 -8.54 9.54 -5.17
CA THR A 47 -7.54 9.66 -4.13
C THR A 47 -7.47 11.09 -3.61
N VAL A 48 -7.28 12.05 -4.51
CA VAL A 48 -7.14 13.47 -4.14
C VAL A 48 -8.39 14.00 -3.44
N GLN A 49 -9.58 13.70 -3.99
CA GLN A 49 -10.85 14.10 -3.39
C GLN A 49 -11.03 13.59 -1.95
N ASN A 50 -10.67 12.33 -1.69
CA ASN A 50 -10.81 11.78 -0.35
C ASN A 50 -9.71 12.26 0.62
N ILE A 51 -8.52 12.60 0.12
CA ILE A 51 -7.47 13.25 0.92
C ILE A 51 -7.88 14.70 1.28
N GLU A 52 -8.58 15.42 0.39
CA GLU A 52 -9.18 16.71 0.71
C GLU A 52 -10.24 16.59 1.81
N ARG A 53 -11.13 15.59 1.72
CA ARG A 53 -12.10 15.30 2.79
C ARG A 53 -11.43 14.94 4.12
N ALA A 54 -10.31 14.21 4.07
CA ALA A 54 -9.54 13.91 5.27
C ALA A 54 -8.96 15.18 5.91
N ARG A 55 -8.53 16.18 5.10
CA ARG A 55 -8.10 17.50 5.59
C ARG A 55 -9.23 18.22 6.29
N GLU A 56 -10.39 18.29 5.66
CA GLU A 56 -11.58 18.92 6.26
C GLU A 56 -11.96 18.23 7.58
N ALA A 57 -11.94 16.91 7.61
CA ALA A 57 -12.21 16.16 8.82
C ALA A 57 -11.18 16.43 9.93
N TYR A 58 -9.90 16.57 9.57
CA TYR A 58 -8.84 16.89 10.52
C TYR A 58 -9.02 18.28 11.15
N GLU A 59 -9.41 19.26 10.33
CA GLU A 59 -9.61 20.65 10.75
C GLU A 59 -10.92 20.88 11.52
N GLN A 60 -11.97 20.12 11.22
CA GLN A 60 -13.35 20.41 11.66
C GLN A 60 -13.92 19.39 12.63
N THR A 61 -13.25 18.24 12.85
CA THR A 61 -13.76 17.17 13.72
C THR A 61 -12.74 16.78 14.80
N ASP A 62 -13.05 15.73 15.55
CA ASP A 62 -12.16 15.15 16.55
C ASP A 62 -11.06 14.21 15.99
N LEU A 63 -10.87 14.19 14.66
CA LEU A 63 -9.92 13.29 14.00
C LEU A 63 -8.49 13.48 14.53
N ARG A 64 -8.07 14.74 14.74
CA ARG A 64 -6.75 15.05 15.33
C ARG A 64 -6.58 14.38 16.69
N HIS A 65 -7.60 14.45 17.55
CA HIS A 65 -7.56 13.82 18.87
C HIS A 65 -7.50 12.28 18.76
N LYS A 66 -8.26 11.68 17.84
CA LYS A 66 -8.23 10.23 17.60
C LYS A 66 -6.85 9.75 17.12
N LEU A 67 -6.19 10.52 16.26
CA LEU A 67 -4.84 10.20 15.77
C LEU A 67 -3.78 10.31 16.87
N GLY A 68 -4.00 11.14 17.89
CA GLY A 68 -3.14 11.25 19.06
C GLY A 68 -2.97 9.96 19.89
N ARG A 69 -3.79 8.94 19.62
CA ARG A 69 -3.61 7.60 20.20
C ARG A 69 -2.47 6.80 19.57
N TYR A 70 -2.00 7.22 18.42
CA TYR A 70 -1.04 6.50 17.58
C TYR A 70 0.22 7.30 17.26
N HIS A 71 0.19 8.63 17.45
CA HIS A 71 1.27 9.55 17.10
C HIS A 71 1.56 10.52 18.23
N ASP A 72 2.82 10.64 18.60
CA ASP A 72 3.28 11.67 19.57
C ASP A 72 3.20 13.06 18.94
N ASP A 73 3.57 13.19 17.66
CA ASP A 73 3.43 14.40 16.86
C ASP A 73 2.41 14.18 15.73
N VAL A 74 1.14 14.39 16.08
CA VAL A 74 0.01 14.20 15.16
C VAL A 74 0.06 15.15 13.97
N ASP A 75 0.44 16.40 14.23
CA ASP A 75 0.45 17.45 13.19
C ASP A 75 1.51 17.14 12.13
N SER A 76 2.72 16.77 12.53
CA SER A 76 3.76 16.35 11.60
C SER A 76 3.36 15.11 10.80
N ALA A 77 2.77 14.11 11.45
CA ALA A 77 2.33 12.89 10.78
C ALA A 77 1.23 13.18 9.76
N PHE A 78 0.19 13.91 10.15
CA PHE A 78 -0.95 14.21 9.26
C PHE A 78 -0.56 15.14 8.13
N TRP A 79 0.03 16.29 8.44
CA TRP A 79 0.35 17.29 7.41
C TRP A 79 1.50 16.88 6.50
N GLY A 80 2.44 16.04 6.98
CA GLY A 80 3.49 15.46 6.17
C GLY A 80 2.93 14.58 5.04
N TRP A 81 1.89 13.79 5.34
CA TRP A 81 1.18 12.98 4.37
C TRP A 81 0.23 13.84 3.49
N ASN A 82 -0.69 14.59 4.10
CA ASN A 82 -1.77 15.27 3.42
C ASN A 82 -1.28 16.31 2.40
N ARG A 83 -0.28 17.13 2.77
CA ARG A 83 0.26 18.19 1.90
C ARG A 83 0.94 17.63 0.66
N ILE A 84 1.65 16.51 0.77
CA ILE A 84 2.32 15.88 -0.39
C ILE A 84 1.27 15.39 -1.39
N TRP A 85 0.24 14.69 -0.93
CA TRP A 85 -0.81 14.18 -1.80
C TRP A 85 -1.64 15.28 -2.47
N LEU A 86 -1.79 16.44 -1.82
CA LEU A 86 -2.52 17.60 -2.35
C LEU A 86 -1.63 18.60 -3.12
N ASP A 87 -0.32 18.36 -3.17
CA ASP A 87 0.58 19.20 -3.97
C ASP A 87 0.27 19.01 -5.46
N PRO A 88 -0.01 20.09 -6.22
CA PRO A 88 -0.22 19.99 -7.66
C PRO A 88 0.94 19.31 -8.41
N ALA A 89 2.17 19.48 -7.96
CA ALA A 89 3.34 18.81 -8.54
C ALA A 89 3.29 17.29 -8.37
N PHE A 90 2.64 16.78 -7.32
CA PHE A 90 2.49 15.35 -7.06
C PHE A 90 1.46 14.67 -7.95
N ARG A 91 0.59 15.43 -8.63
CA ARG A 91 -0.44 14.89 -9.54
C ARG A 91 0.12 14.02 -10.67
N THR A 92 1.36 14.22 -11.04
CA THR A 92 2.04 13.43 -12.09
C THR A 92 2.87 12.28 -11.54
N TRP A 93 2.83 12.06 -10.21
CA TRP A 93 3.56 10.96 -9.60
C TRP A 93 3.06 9.61 -10.10
N ASN A 94 3.99 8.78 -10.57
CA ASN A 94 3.71 7.48 -11.15
C ASN A 94 4.95 6.59 -10.99
N ILE A 95 4.77 5.39 -10.42
CA ILE A 95 5.82 4.39 -10.21
C ILE A 95 5.60 3.12 -11.05
N GLU A 96 4.72 3.15 -12.01
CA GLU A 96 4.48 2.00 -12.89
C GLU A 96 5.73 1.52 -13.65
N PRO A 97 6.62 2.42 -14.13
CA PRO A 97 7.88 2.00 -14.77
C PRO A 97 8.82 1.27 -13.81
N GLU A 98 8.87 1.69 -12.55
CA GLU A 98 9.66 1.03 -11.51
C GLU A 98 9.08 -0.34 -11.18
N VAL A 99 7.77 -0.42 -11.00
CA VAL A 99 7.06 -1.67 -10.68
C VAL A 99 7.29 -2.73 -11.75
N ALA A 100 7.37 -2.37 -13.02
CA ALA A 100 7.69 -3.29 -14.11
C ALA A 100 9.05 -4.02 -13.96
N GLN A 101 9.93 -3.54 -13.08
CA GLN A 101 11.24 -4.13 -12.82
C GLN A 101 11.22 -5.16 -11.67
N ILE A 102 10.11 -5.31 -10.96
CA ILE A 102 9.99 -6.25 -9.83
C ILE A 102 10.10 -7.68 -10.34
N ARG A 103 10.91 -8.47 -9.65
CA ARG A 103 11.13 -9.91 -9.96
C ARG A 103 10.65 -10.82 -8.82
N ALA A 104 10.48 -10.27 -7.63
CA ALA A 104 9.97 -11.00 -6.49
C ALA A 104 8.48 -11.33 -6.66
N PRO A 105 7.98 -12.44 -6.10
CA PRO A 105 6.55 -12.77 -6.13
C PRO A 105 5.74 -11.69 -5.40
N VAL A 106 4.57 -11.34 -5.95
CA VAL A 106 3.69 -10.30 -5.42
C VAL A 106 2.28 -10.85 -5.18
N LEU A 107 1.79 -10.68 -3.96
CA LEU A 107 0.36 -10.74 -3.63
C LEU A 107 -0.13 -9.30 -3.47
N ALA A 108 -1.05 -8.87 -4.33
CA ALA A 108 -1.65 -7.55 -4.28
C ALA A 108 -3.12 -7.66 -3.88
N ILE A 109 -3.50 -6.98 -2.80
CA ILE A 109 -4.80 -7.05 -2.15
C ILE A 109 -5.43 -5.66 -2.15
N GLN A 110 -6.72 -5.56 -2.51
CA GLN A 110 -7.46 -4.29 -2.39
C GLN A 110 -8.94 -4.55 -2.19
N GLY A 111 -9.59 -3.68 -1.41
CA GLY A 111 -11.03 -3.63 -1.28
C GLY A 111 -11.68 -3.08 -2.56
N CYS A 112 -12.83 -3.64 -2.94
CA CYS A 112 -13.59 -3.13 -4.09
C CYS A 112 -14.21 -1.75 -3.82
N ASP A 113 -14.42 -1.41 -2.54
CA ASP A 113 -14.99 -0.15 -2.08
C ASP A 113 -13.94 0.80 -1.50
N ASP A 114 -12.66 0.61 -1.90
CA ASP A 114 -11.54 1.45 -1.47
C ASP A 114 -11.77 2.89 -1.92
N GLU A 115 -11.93 3.80 -0.96
CA GLU A 115 -12.19 5.21 -1.18
C GLU A 115 -10.96 6.02 -1.61
N TYR A 116 -9.76 5.47 -1.47
CA TYR A 116 -8.51 6.15 -1.83
C TYR A 116 -7.90 5.69 -3.15
N GLY A 117 -8.33 4.57 -3.71
CA GLY A 117 -7.81 4.10 -4.98
C GLY A 117 -8.68 3.04 -5.63
N THR A 118 -8.75 3.05 -6.96
CA THR A 118 -9.49 2.02 -7.69
C THR A 118 -8.69 0.71 -7.81
N LEU A 119 -9.37 -0.37 -8.21
CA LEU A 119 -8.69 -1.65 -8.52
C LEU A 119 -7.66 -1.53 -9.65
N ALA A 120 -7.63 -0.40 -10.38
CA ALA A 120 -6.59 -0.13 -11.38
C ALA A 120 -5.19 -0.16 -10.77
N GLN A 121 -5.05 0.20 -9.49
CA GLN A 121 -3.77 0.18 -8.78
C GLN A 121 -3.19 -1.24 -8.73
N ILE A 122 -3.90 -2.22 -8.19
CA ILE A 122 -3.40 -3.60 -8.07
C ILE A 122 -3.40 -4.34 -9.42
N ARG A 123 -4.36 -4.06 -10.28
CA ARG A 123 -4.39 -4.61 -11.64
C ARG A 123 -3.22 -4.09 -12.48
N GLY A 124 -2.80 -2.85 -12.25
CA GLY A 124 -1.59 -2.26 -12.83
C GLY A 124 -0.32 -3.01 -12.43
N ILE A 125 -0.23 -3.53 -11.20
CA ILE A 125 0.86 -4.41 -10.78
C ILE A 125 0.83 -5.72 -11.59
N ALA A 126 -0.32 -6.38 -11.65
CA ALA A 126 -0.45 -7.66 -12.35
C ALA A 126 -0.16 -7.58 -13.86
N GLN A 127 -0.45 -6.44 -14.48
CA GLN A 127 -0.10 -6.20 -15.89
C GLN A 127 1.41 -6.09 -16.12
N ARG A 128 2.18 -5.67 -15.11
CA ARG A 128 3.62 -5.38 -15.23
C ARG A 128 4.51 -6.44 -14.62
N VAL A 129 4.02 -7.13 -13.60
CA VAL A 129 4.77 -8.16 -12.87
C VAL A 129 4.09 -9.50 -13.11
N PRO A 130 4.60 -10.32 -14.04
CA PRO A 130 4.04 -11.65 -14.33
C PRO A 130 4.01 -12.53 -13.08
N GLY A 131 2.91 -13.22 -12.88
CA GLY A 131 2.72 -14.11 -11.72
C GLY A 131 2.21 -13.39 -10.47
N THR A 132 1.93 -12.08 -10.52
CA THR A 132 1.23 -11.38 -9.43
C THR A 132 -0.12 -12.04 -9.15
N ARG A 133 -0.33 -12.40 -7.89
CA ARG A 133 -1.64 -12.86 -7.41
C ARG A 133 -2.46 -11.67 -6.94
N LEU A 134 -3.67 -11.54 -7.49
CA LEU A 134 -4.63 -10.52 -7.05
C LEU A 134 -5.61 -11.10 -6.04
N LEU A 135 -5.96 -10.31 -5.03
CA LEU A 135 -7.09 -10.55 -4.14
C LEU A 135 -7.93 -9.27 -4.08
N GLU A 136 -9.02 -9.27 -4.84
CA GLU A 136 -10.03 -8.21 -4.83
C GLU A 136 -11.12 -8.61 -3.84
N LEU A 137 -11.35 -7.79 -2.82
CA LEU A 137 -12.26 -8.09 -1.72
C LEU A 137 -13.55 -7.26 -1.85
N PRO A 138 -14.70 -7.90 -2.12
CA PRO A 138 -16.00 -7.21 -2.08
C PRO A 138 -16.31 -6.76 -0.65
N ASP A 139 -17.14 -5.73 -0.50
CA ASP A 139 -17.55 -5.16 0.80
C ASP A 139 -16.34 -4.83 1.70
N CYS A 140 -15.29 -4.29 1.11
CA CYS A 140 -14.03 -3.96 1.78
C CYS A 140 -13.51 -2.61 1.29
N ALA A 141 -13.20 -1.72 2.22
CA ALA A 141 -12.68 -0.39 1.98
C ALA A 141 -11.14 -0.37 1.93
N HIS A 142 -10.53 0.78 2.22
CA HIS A 142 -9.08 1.01 2.11
C HIS A 142 -8.22 0.17 3.06
N SER A 143 -8.82 -0.47 4.08
CA SER A 143 -8.05 -1.20 5.11
C SER A 143 -8.38 -2.70 5.15
N PRO A 144 -8.02 -3.49 4.12
CA PRO A 144 -8.35 -4.92 4.03
C PRO A 144 -8.00 -5.74 5.27
N HIS A 145 -6.87 -5.44 5.90
CA HIS A 145 -6.39 -6.10 7.12
C HIS A 145 -7.27 -5.81 8.36
N ARG A 146 -8.12 -4.79 8.31
CA ARG A 146 -9.08 -4.44 9.36
C ARG A 146 -10.48 -4.91 9.03
N ASP A 147 -10.87 -4.76 7.77
CA ASP A 147 -12.23 -5.04 7.31
C ASP A 147 -12.45 -6.55 7.13
N GLN A 148 -11.46 -7.26 6.59
CA GLN A 148 -11.51 -8.70 6.32
C GLN A 148 -10.19 -9.41 6.73
N PRO A 149 -9.81 -9.38 8.01
CA PRO A 149 -8.51 -9.89 8.49
C PRO A 149 -8.28 -11.36 8.15
N ASP A 150 -9.30 -12.20 8.28
CA ASP A 150 -9.18 -13.64 8.04
C ASP A 150 -8.86 -13.95 6.58
N ALA A 151 -9.50 -13.27 5.64
CA ALA A 151 -9.25 -13.41 4.21
C ALA A 151 -7.83 -12.97 3.85
N VAL A 152 -7.39 -11.84 4.39
CA VAL A 152 -6.03 -11.30 4.19
C VAL A 152 -4.97 -12.26 4.73
N VAL A 153 -5.13 -12.71 5.97
CA VAL A 153 -4.17 -13.63 6.63
C VAL A 153 -4.10 -14.95 5.89
N ALA A 154 -5.25 -15.56 5.55
CA ALA A 154 -5.28 -16.83 4.83
C ALA A 154 -4.59 -16.73 3.46
N ALA A 155 -4.86 -15.66 2.71
CA ALA A 155 -4.24 -15.44 1.41
C ALA A 155 -2.72 -15.21 1.53
N ALA A 156 -2.29 -14.40 2.51
CA ALA A 156 -0.89 -14.11 2.73
C ALA A 156 -0.12 -15.38 3.13
N VAL A 157 -0.64 -16.16 4.09
CA VAL A 157 -0.01 -17.42 4.53
C VAL A 157 0.12 -18.39 3.37
N ALA A 158 -0.97 -18.63 2.63
CA ALA A 158 -0.95 -19.53 1.48
C ALA A 158 0.03 -19.07 0.40
N PHE A 159 0.10 -17.76 0.16
CA PHE A 159 1.01 -17.20 -0.83
C PHE A 159 2.47 -17.33 -0.41
N ILE A 160 2.81 -17.00 0.83
CA ILE A 160 4.17 -17.15 1.36
C ILE A 160 4.61 -18.62 1.32
N GLN A 161 3.76 -19.54 1.78
CA GLN A 161 4.07 -20.98 1.77
C GLN A 161 4.34 -21.50 0.35
N ALA A 162 3.57 -21.04 -0.65
CA ALA A 162 3.76 -21.44 -2.03
C ALA A 162 5.08 -20.93 -2.66
N HIS A 163 5.68 -19.88 -2.10
CA HIS A 163 6.92 -19.27 -2.60
C HIS A 163 8.10 -19.39 -1.62
N HIS A 164 7.91 -20.06 -0.49
CA HIS A 164 8.99 -20.31 0.45
C HIS A 164 9.83 -21.46 -0.08
N THR A 165 11.05 -21.17 -0.54
CA THR A 165 12.04 -22.20 -0.83
C THR A 165 12.76 -22.49 0.49
N PRO A 166 12.69 -23.70 1.04
CA PRO A 166 13.52 -24.05 2.19
C PRO A 166 15.00 -23.87 1.82
N ALA A 167 15.75 -23.25 2.72
CA ALA A 167 17.19 -23.08 2.59
C ALA A 167 17.91 -24.43 2.63
#